data_9e8a08745957a698b94b1226707b8396
#
_entry.id   9e8a08745957a698b94b1226707b8396
#
_cell.length_a   1.000
_cell.length_b   1.000
_cell.length_c   1.000
_cell.angle_alpha   90.00
_cell.angle_beta   90.00
_cell.angle_gamma   90.00
#
_symmetry.space_group_name_H-M   'P 1'
#
loop_
_entity.id
_entity.type
_entity.pdbx_description
1 polymer ?
#
loop_
_entity_poly.entity_id
_entity_poly.type
_entity_poly.pdbx_seq_one_letter_code
_entity_poly.pdbx_strand_id
1 'polypeptide(L)'
;CGCCVSDCTVLEVDDNFIGPAALAKAWRFVDDPRDSKKIDRLKDLNDEDGGFWDCTRCMQCVEVCPKGVDPMDRIMELRDIALTNGLDNTYGAKHAKAASNHIEHSGRIDEFRLPLESKGIFNIKEIVKLMLPGLRFALKKRAPSPIHFKNPNQKFVKNLFKKVEK
;
A
#
# COMPACT_ATOMS: atom_id res chain seq x y z
N CYS A 1 -23.54 -7.09 6.28
CA CYS A 1 -24.53 -6.01 6.37
C CYS A 1 -24.29 -4.90 5.33
N GLY A 2 -23.05 -4.71 4.84
CA GLY A 2 -22.73 -3.74 3.79
C GLY A 2 -22.34 -2.34 4.28
N CYS A 3 -22.41 -2.03 5.58
CA CYS A 3 -22.05 -0.71 6.09
C CYS A 3 -20.64 -0.26 5.66
N CYS A 4 -19.65 -1.16 5.69
CA CYS A 4 -18.30 -0.86 5.27
C CYS A 4 -18.16 -0.63 3.75
N VAL A 5 -19.11 -1.09 2.95
CA VAL A 5 -19.16 -0.85 1.50
C VAL A 5 -19.77 0.52 1.22
N SER A 6 -20.90 0.84 1.89
CA SER A 6 -21.59 2.12 1.69
C SER A 6 -20.77 3.33 2.14
N ASP A 7 -19.88 3.16 3.13
CA ASP A 7 -19.05 4.24 3.65
C ASP A 7 -17.60 4.20 3.13
N CYS A 8 -17.34 3.40 2.09
CA CYS A 8 -16.00 3.30 1.54
C CYS A 8 -15.68 4.46 0.61
N THR A 9 -14.76 5.34 1.02
CA THR A 9 -14.34 6.50 0.22
C THR A 9 -13.67 6.14 -1.11
N VAL A 10 -13.10 4.93 -1.22
CA VAL A 10 -12.52 4.46 -2.47
C VAL A 10 -13.61 4.08 -3.46
N LEU A 11 -14.65 3.36 -3.01
CA LEU A 11 -15.79 2.99 -3.86
C LEU A 11 -16.60 4.19 -4.37
N GLU A 12 -16.51 5.34 -3.69
CA GLU A 12 -17.13 6.59 -4.19
C GLU A 12 -16.45 7.16 -5.44
N VAL A 13 -15.20 6.80 -5.68
CA VAL A 13 -14.39 7.37 -6.77
C VAL A 13 -13.91 6.32 -7.78
N ASP A 14 -13.93 5.05 -7.41
CA ASP A 14 -13.46 3.93 -8.24
C ASP A 14 -14.37 2.70 -8.08
N ASP A 15 -15.21 2.48 -9.09
CA ASP A 15 -16.15 1.36 -9.13
C ASP A 15 -15.46 0.00 -9.35
N ASN A 16 -14.18 -0.02 -9.77
CA ASN A 16 -13.44 -1.26 -9.96
C ASN A 16 -12.96 -1.86 -8.63
N PHE A 17 -12.83 -1.04 -7.59
CA PHE A 17 -12.39 -1.53 -6.30
C PHE A 17 -13.38 -2.55 -5.72
N ILE A 18 -12.91 -3.75 -5.42
CA ILE A 18 -13.78 -4.84 -4.93
C ILE A 18 -14.35 -4.59 -3.52
N GLY A 19 -13.84 -3.61 -2.80
CA GLY A 19 -14.38 -3.13 -1.53
C GLY A 19 -13.95 -3.90 -0.28
N PRO A 20 -14.13 -3.28 0.89
CA PRO A 20 -13.63 -3.81 2.17
C PRO A 20 -14.34 -5.10 2.59
N ALA A 21 -15.62 -5.27 2.29
CA ALA A 21 -16.35 -6.49 2.65
C ALA A 21 -15.85 -7.72 1.89
N ALA A 22 -15.58 -7.56 0.59
CA ALA A 22 -15.06 -8.64 -0.24
C ALA A 22 -13.65 -9.02 0.18
N LEU A 23 -12.78 -8.03 0.45
CA LEU A 23 -11.41 -8.26 0.91
C LEU A 23 -11.36 -8.95 2.28
N ALA A 24 -12.16 -8.52 3.25
CA ALA A 24 -12.25 -9.17 4.55
C ALA A 24 -12.77 -10.62 4.42
N LYS A 25 -13.69 -10.88 3.48
CA LYS A 25 -14.16 -12.22 3.17
C LYS A 25 -13.09 -13.07 2.50
N ALA A 26 -12.34 -12.50 1.56
CA ALA A 26 -11.25 -13.17 0.86
C ALA A 26 -10.12 -13.58 1.83
N TRP A 27 -9.78 -12.70 2.78
CA TRP A 27 -8.81 -13.00 3.82
C TRP A 27 -9.13 -14.30 4.56
N ARG A 28 -10.39 -14.53 4.92
CA ARG A 28 -10.82 -15.76 5.59
C ARG A 28 -10.48 -17.03 4.81
N PHE A 29 -10.51 -16.97 3.48
CA PHE A 29 -10.13 -18.13 2.64
C PHE A 29 -8.62 -18.23 2.47
N VAL A 30 -7.91 -17.10 2.38
CA VAL A 30 -6.46 -17.07 2.28
C VAL A 30 -5.78 -17.58 3.55
N ASP A 31 -6.39 -17.33 4.71
CA ASP A 31 -5.88 -17.78 6.02
C ASP A 31 -6.33 -19.21 6.39
N ASP A 32 -7.25 -19.80 5.65
CA ASP A 32 -7.72 -21.17 5.92
C ASP A 32 -6.65 -22.20 5.49
N PRO A 33 -6.06 -22.98 6.42
CA PRO A 33 -5.03 -23.98 6.09
C PRO A 33 -5.52 -25.12 5.21
N ARG A 34 -6.84 -25.27 5.04
CA ARG A 34 -7.47 -26.27 4.18
C ARG A 34 -7.60 -25.80 2.73
N ASP A 35 -7.41 -24.50 2.46
CA ASP A 35 -7.51 -23.96 1.10
C ASP A 35 -6.22 -24.19 0.30
N SER A 36 -6.30 -25.04 -0.71
CA SER A 36 -5.19 -25.34 -1.61
C SER A 36 -4.92 -24.23 -2.63
N LYS A 37 -5.81 -23.23 -2.76
CA LYS A 37 -5.73 -22.13 -3.76
C LYS A 37 -5.29 -20.78 -3.18
N LYS A 38 -4.66 -20.77 -2.02
CA LYS A 38 -4.19 -19.56 -1.34
C LYS A 38 -3.42 -18.61 -2.27
N ILE A 39 -2.43 -19.13 -2.99
CA ILE A 39 -1.58 -18.32 -3.86
C ILE A 39 -2.34 -17.77 -5.07
N ASP A 40 -3.23 -18.56 -5.66
CA ASP A 40 -4.03 -18.12 -6.80
C ASP A 40 -4.97 -16.97 -6.38
N ARG A 41 -5.64 -17.12 -5.23
CA ARG A 41 -6.47 -16.03 -4.67
C ARG A 41 -5.67 -14.76 -4.39
N LEU A 42 -4.45 -14.90 -3.84
CA LEU A 42 -3.60 -13.74 -3.59
C LEU A 42 -3.17 -13.04 -4.88
N LYS A 43 -2.93 -13.79 -5.96
CA LYS A 43 -2.61 -13.21 -7.26
C LYS A 43 -3.79 -12.41 -7.81
N ASP A 44 -4.99 -12.98 -7.77
CA ASP A 44 -6.22 -12.30 -8.22
C ASP A 44 -6.49 -11.01 -7.42
N LEU A 45 -6.23 -11.05 -6.11
CA LEU A 45 -6.43 -9.90 -5.23
C LEU A 45 -5.29 -8.87 -5.29
N ASN A 46 -4.12 -9.26 -5.79
CA ASN A 46 -2.95 -8.41 -5.97
C ASN A 46 -2.97 -7.65 -7.31
N ASP A 47 -4.11 -7.63 -8.01
CA ASP A 47 -4.26 -6.89 -9.24
C ASP A 47 -3.99 -5.39 -9.04
N GLU A 48 -3.50 -4.72 -10.08
CA GLU A 48 -3.26 -3.27 -10.08
C GLU A 48 -4.56 -2.48 -10.13
N ASP A 49 -5.66 -3.09 -10.59
CA ASP A 49 -6.96 -2.46 -10.78
C ASP A 49 -8.01 -3.15 -9.91
N GLY A 50 -8.42 -2.49 -8.85
CA GLY A 50 -9.50 -2.96 -7.98
C GLY A 50 -9.09 -3.88 -6.83
N GLY A 51 -7.83 -4.26 -6.74
CA GLY A 51 -7.29 -5.16 -5.71
C GLY A 51 -7.10 -4.52 -4.33
N PHE A 52 -6.48 -5.26 -3.41
CA PHE A 52 -6.30 -4.80 -2.04
C PHE A 52 -5.33 -3.60 -1.92
N TRP A 53 -4.55 -3.28 -2.97
CA TRP A 53 -3.65 -2.12 -2.95
C TRP A 53 -4.37 -0.79 -3.11
N ASP A 54 -5.57 -0.76 -3.67
CA ASP A 54 -6.37 0.46 -3.86
C ASP A 54 -6.98 0.97 -2.56
N CYS A 55 -7.03 0.15 -1.52
CA CYS A 55 -7.46 0.58 -0.20
C CYS A 55 -6.54 1.70 0.34
N THR A 56 -7.10 2.88 0.59
CA THR A 56 -6.39 4.08 1.10
C THR A 56 -6.13 4.05 2.61
N ARG A 57 -6.58 3.02 3.32
CA ARG A 57 -6.44 2.88 4.77
C ARG A 57 -7.10 4.01 5.57
N CYS A 58 -8.24 4.50 5.12
CA CYS A 58 -8.96 5.59 5.78
C CYS A 58 -9.65 5.19 7.11
N MET A 59 -9.66 3.91 7.47
CA MET A 59 -10.28 3.33 8.68
C MET A 59 -11.83 3.40 8.72
N GLN A 60 -12.49 4.04 7.77
CA GLN A 60 -13.93 4.23 7.79
C GLN A 60 -14.71 2.90 7.90
N CYS A 61 -14.26 1.86 7.21
CA CYS A 61 -14.86 0.54 7.27
C CYS A 61 -14.77 -0.14 8.66
N VAL A 62 -13.84 0.28 9.51
CA VAL A 62 -13.71 -0.19 10.90
C VAL A 62 -14.71 0.56 11.78
N GLU A 63 -14.75 1.89 11.65
CA GLU A 63 -15.63 2.77 12.44
C GLU A 63 -17.11 2.42 12.29
N VAL A 64 -17.54 2.13 11.04
CA VAL A 64 -18.96 1.84 10.75
C VAL A 64 -19.33 0.37 10.94
N CYS A 65 -18.41 -0.48 11.35
CA CYS A 65 -18.67 -1.91 11.46
C CYS A 65 -19.42 -2.28 12.75
N PRO A 66 -20.73 -2.61 12.72
CA PRO A 66 -21.48 -2.93 13.93
C PRO A 66 -21.11 -4.29 14.54
N LYS A 67 -20.27 -5.06 13.84
CA LYS A 67 -19.86 -6.42 14.23
C LYS A 67 -18.39 -6.52 14.63
N GLY A 68 -17.61 -5.42 14.56
CA GLY A 68 -16.19 -5.43 14.91
C GLY A 68 -15.37 -6.41 14.06
N VAL A 69 -15.63 -6.47 12.75
CA VAL A 69 -14.90 -7.38 11.82
C VAL A 69 -13.51 -6.87 11.50
N ASP A 70 -13.28 -5.57 11.68
CA ASP A 70 -12.04 -4.87 11.36
C ASP A 70 -11.54 -5.12 9.93
N PRO A 71 -12.33 -4.73 8.90
CA PRO A 71 -12.01 -5.04 7.51
C PRO A 71 -10.64 -4.51 7.09
N MET A 72 -10.22 -3.38 7.64
CA MET A 72 -8.94 -2.75 7.36
C MET A 72 -7.77 -3.65 7.78
N ASP A 73 -7.81 -4.23 8.98
CA ASP A 73 -6.77 -5.13 9.46
C ASP A 73 -6.65 -6.38 8.58
N ARG A 74 -7.80 -6.92 8.13
CA ARG A 74 -7.81 -8.05 7.20
C ARG A 74 -7.17 -7.71 5.85
N ILE A 75 -7.37 -6.48 5.37
CA ILE A 75 -6.71 -5.99 4.15
C ILE A 75 -5.20 -5.85 4.36
N MET A 76 -4.77 -5.38 5.53
CA MET A 76 -3.35 -5.26 5.84
C MET A 76 -2.68 -6.63 5.93
N GLU A 77 -3.32 -7.60 6.56
CA GLU A 77 -2.85 -8.99 6.60
C GLU A 77 -2.74 -9.61 5.20
N LEU A 78 -3.72 -9.37 4.31
CA LEU A 78 -3.62 -9.81 2.90
C LEU A 78 -2.39 -9.24 2.20
N ARG A 79 -2.09 -7.94 2.39
CA ARG A 79 -0.91 -7.29 1.83
C ARG A 79 0.38 -7.92 2.37
N ASP A 80 0.43 -8.17 3.68
CA ASP A 80 1.60 -8.78 4.31
C ASP A 80 1.82 -10.22 3.82
N ILE A 81 0.76 -11.02 3.76
CA ILE A 81 0.81 -12.38 3.21
C ILE A 81 1.25 -12.35 1.74
N ALA A 82 0.78 -11.40 0.95
CA ALA A 82 1.18 -11.28 -0.46
C ALA A 82 2.67 -10.95 -0.59
N LEU A 83 3.17 -9.99 0.18
CA LEU A 83 4.59 -9.61 0.18
C LEU A 83 5.50 -10.75 0.65
N THR A 84 5.11 -11.50 1.69
CA THR A 84 5.87 -12.65 2.19
C THR A 84 5.90 -13.82 1.21
N ASN A 85 4.88 -13.94 0.34
CA ASN A 85 4.84 -14.92 -0.73
C ASN A 85 5.46 -14.42 -2.07
N GLY A 86 6.15 -13.27 -2.05
CA GLY A 86 6.86 -12.75 -3.23
C GLY A 86 5.96 -12.10 -4.29
N LEU A 87 4.71 -11.78 -3.95
CA LEU A 87 3.79 -11.07 -4.84
C LEU A 87 4.00 -9.55 -4.72
N ASP A 88 5.16 -9.07 -5.15
CA ASP A 88 5.63 -7.70 -4.96
C ASP A 88 5.81 -6.91 -6.26
N ASN A 89 5.28 -7.41 -7.38
CA ASN A 89 5.48 -6.82 -8.70
C ASN A 89 4.55 -5.64 -9.02
N THR A 90 3.43 -5.50 -8.30
CA THR A 90 2.45 -4.42 -8.52
C THR A 90 2.97 -3.07 -8.03
N TYR A 91 2.41 -1.99 -8.57
CA TYR A 91 2.75 -0.62 -8.17
C TYR A 91 2.55 -0.40 -6.67
N GLY A 92 1.41 -0.85 -6.12
CA GLY A 92 1.10 -0.72 -4.70
C GLY A 92 2.09 -1.44 -3.79
N ALA A 93 2.52 -2.66 -4.18
CA ALA A 93 3.52 -3.44 -3.46
C ALA A 93 4.90 -2.76 -3.48
N LYS A 94 5.34 -2.30 -4.65
CA LYS A 94 6.61 -1.55 -4.81
C LYS A 94 6.60 -0.26 -4.00
N HIS A 95 5.48 0.48 -4.02
CA HIS A 95 5.30 1.69 -3.24
C HIS A 95 5.40 1.41 -1.73
N ALA A 96 4.73 0.38 -1.23
CA ALA A 96 4.78 -0.01 0.18
C ALA A 96 6.20 -0.41 0.61
N LYS A 97 6.91 -1.20 -0.20
CA LYS A 97 8.31 -1.58 0.04
C LYS A 97 9.24 -0.37 0.04
N ALA A 98 9.13 0.50 -0.97
CA ALA A 98 9.95 1.71 -1.05
C ALA A 98 9.73 2.63 0.15
N ALA A 99 8.47 2.85 0.55
CA ALA A 99 8.14 3.65 1.73
C ALA A 99 8.73 3.04 3.02
N SER A 100 8.61 1.73 3.22
CA SER A 100 9.19 1.01 4.37
C SER A 100 10.72 1.16 4.40
N ASN A 101 11.39 0.92 3.26
CA ASN A 101 12.85 1.05 3.14
C ASN A 101 13.33 2.49 3.45
N HIS A 102 12.60 3.51 2.98
CA HIS A 102 12.95 4.91 3.28
C HIS A 102 12.85 5.20 4.76
N ILE A 103 11.78 4.72 5.44
CA ILE A 103 11.60 4.92 6.88
C ILE A 103 12.68 4.18 7.64
N GLU A 104 12.99 2.93 7.32
CA GLU A 104 14.06 2.17 7.97
C GLU A 104 15.42 2.87 7.81
N HIS A 105 15.74 3.33 6.60
CA HIS A 105 17.07 3.85 6.28
C HIS A 105 17.29 5.27 6.80
N SER A 106 16.30 6.16 6.69
CA SER A 106 16.44 7.59 7.00
C SER A 106 15.54 8.08 8.14
N GLY A 107 14.57 7.27 8.59
CA GLY A 107 13.53 7.66 9.53
C GLY A 107 12.49 8.62 8.94
N ARG A 108 12.48 8.79 7.60
CA ARG A 108 11.57 9.68 6.86
C ARG A 108 11.30 9.11 5.48
N ILE A 109 10.15 9.44 4.91
CA ILE A 109 9.85 9.17 3.50
C ILE A 109 10.54 10.24 2.65
N ASP A 110 11.24 9.80 1.59
CA ASP A 110 11.81 10.66 0.58
C ASP A 110 10.79 10.85 -0.55
N GLU A 111 10.12 11.98 -0.55
CA GLU A 111 9.04 12.29 -1.49
C GLU A 111 9.52 12.39 -2.95
N PHE A 112 10.81 12.67 -3.16
CA PHE A 112 11.39 12.74 -4.50
C PHE A 112 11.71 11.35 -5.06
N ARG A 113 12.24 10.45 -4.23
CA ARG A 113 12.64 9.10 -4.64
C ARG A 113 11.47 8.12 -4.68
N LEU A 114 10.52 8.26 -3.78
CA LEU A 114 9.40 7.32 -3.64
C LEU A 114 8.62 7.08 -4.94
N PRO A 115 8.23 8.11 -5.73
CA PRO A 115 7.55 7.90 -7.01
C PRO A 115 8.43 7.18 -8.05
N LEU A 116 9.73 7.45 -8.05
CA LEU A 116 10.68 6.83 -8.99
C LEU A 116 10.88 5.34 -8.67
N GLU A 117 11.05 5.02 -7.40
CA GLU A 117 11.23 3.63 -6.95
C GLU A 117 9.95 2.82 -7.12
N SER A 118 8.77 3.41 -6.85
CA SER A 118 7.47 2.76 -6.98
C SER A 118 7.14 2.39 -8.43
N LYS A 119 7.50 3.24 -9.39
CA LYS A 119 7.25 2.99 -10.82
C LYS A 119 8.34 2.17 -11.51
N GLY A 120 9.47 1.98 -10.83
CA GLY A 120 10.64 1.31 -11.34
C GLY A 120 11.55 2.26 -12.12
N ILE A 121 12.80 2.35 -11.68
CA ILE A 121 13.83 3.27 -12.19
C ILE A 121 14.11 3.06 -13.69
N PHE A 122 13.84 1.88 -14.21
CA PHE A 122 14.07 1.53 -15.62
C PHE A 122 12.86 1.74 -16.54
N ASN A 123 11.71 2.16 -16.01
CA ASN A 123 10.51 2.39 -16.81
C ASN A 123 10.46 3.82 -17.34
N ILE A 124 11.20 4.06 -18.45
CA ILE A 124 11.34 5.38 -19.07
C ILE A 124 9.99 6.02 -19.41
N LYS A 125 9.01 5.23 -19.86
CA LYS A 125 7.67 5.75 -20.21
C LYS A 125 6.96 6.36 -19.00
N GLU A 126 7.04 5.73 -17.86
CA GLU A 126 6.41 6.22 -16.63
C GLU A 126 7.17 7.40 -16.01
N ILE A 127 8.51 7.41 -16.15
CA ILE A 127 9.34 8.54 -15.71
C ILE A 127 9.00 9.80 -16.54
N VAL A 128 8.84 9.66 -17.86
CA VAL A 128 8.45 10.79 -18.74
C VAL A 128 7.05 11.33 -18.36
N LYS A 129 6.10 10.47 -18.01
CA LYS A 129 4.78 10.91 -17.51
C LYS A 129 4.88 11.71 -16.20
N LEU A 130 5.85 11.38 -15.34
CA LEU A 130 6.10 12.11 -14.09
C LEU A 130 6.80 13.45 -14.32
N MET A 131 7.52 13.64 -15.42
CA MET A 131 8.23 14.89 -15.71
C MET A 131 7.28 16.09 -15.85
N LEU A 132 6.14 15.93 -16.50
CA LEU A 132 5.19 17.03 -16.74
C LEU A 132 4.58 17.57 -15.42
N PRO A 133 4.02 16.74 -14.53
CA PRO A 133 3.63 17.17 -13.19
C PRO A 133 4.80 17.72 -12.37
N GLY A 134 5.97 17.06 -12.42
CA GLY A 134 7.16 17.49 -11.71
C GLY A 134 7.60 18.91 -12.11
N LEU A 135 7.59 19.22 -13.41
CA LEU A 135 7.89 20.57 -13.91
C LEU A 135 6.87 21.60 -13.42
N ARG A 136 5.58 21.25 -13.39
CA ARG A 136 4.53 22.13 -12.84
C ARG A 136 4.74 22.41 -11.35
N PHE A 137 5.14 21.41 -10.56
CA PHE A 137 5.47 21.59 -9.13
C PHE A 137 6.72 22.47 -8.97
N ALA A 138 7.76 22.26 -9.78
CA ALA A 138 8.98 23.05 -9.76
C ALA A 138 8.71 24.54 -10.10
N LEU A 139 7.93 24.80 -11.15
CA LEU A 139 7.53 26.16 -11.53
C LEU A 139 6.72 26.88 -10.45
N LYS A 140 5.91 26.14 -9.69
CA LYS A 140 5.13 26.67 -8.55
C LYS A 140 5.94 26.74 -7.25
N LYS A 141 7.24 26.45 -7.27
CA LYS A 141 8.11 26.37 -6.07
C LYS A 141 7.57 25.41 -4.99
N ARG A 142 6.89 24.35 -5.41
CA ARG A 142 6.29 23.32 -4.54
C ARG A 142 6.93 21.94 -4.75
N ALA A 143 8.03 21.87 -5.51
CA ALA A 143 8.75 20.62 -5.68
C ALA A 143 9.37 20.18 -4.35
N PRO A 144 9.30 18.87 -4.01
CA PRO A 144 9.98 18.36 -2.84
C PRO A 144 11.48 18.56 -2.96
N SER A 145 12.15 18.82 -1.84
CA SER A 145 13.59 18.98 -1.81
C SER A 145 14.30 17.68 -2.21
N PRO A 146 15.26 17.72 -3.14
CA PRO A 146 16.06 16.53 -3.47
C PRO A 146 17.04 16.15 -2.35
N ILE A 147 17.26 17.02 -1.39
CA ILE A 147 18.15 16.79 -0.24
C ILE A 147 17.30 16.55 0.99
N HIS A 148 17.34 15.31 1.50
CA HIS A 148 16.65 14.94 2.73
C HIS A 148 17.65 14.67 3.84
N PHE A 149 17.49 15.39 4.95
CA PHE A 149 18.26 15.12 6.15
C PHE A 149 17.69 13.92 6.90
N LYS A 150 18.58 13.05 7.39
CA LYS A 150 18.19 11.91 8.21
C LYS A 150 17.50 12.38 9.50
N ASN A 151 16.53 11.61 9.97
CA ASN A 151 15.87 11.90 11.24
C ASN A 151 16.89 11.74 12.40
N PRO A 152 16.96 12.66 13.35
CA PRO A 152 17.82 12.52 14.54
C PRO A 152 17.61 11.19 15.28
N ASN A 153 16.38 10.69 15.29
CA ASN A 153 15.98 9.44 15.94
C ASN A 153 16.09 8.19 15.03
N GLN A 154 16.80 8.27 13.90
CA GLN A 154 16.94 7.15 12.96
C GLN A 154 17.40 5.85 13.61
N LYS A 155 18.34 5.92 14.57
CA LYS A 155 18.82 4.73 15.30
C LYS A 155 17.71 4.00 16.05
N PHE A 156 16.78 4.76 16.63
CA PHE A 156 15.63 4.20 17.33
C PHE A 156 14.67 3.52 16.36
N VAL A 157 14.34 4.18 15.24
CA VAL A 157 13.51 3.62 14.17
C VAL A 157 14.11 2.32 13.65
N LYS A 158 15.39 2.29 13.31
CA LYS A 158 16.08 1.08 12.84
C LYS A 158 16.04 -0.06 13.86
N ASN A 159 16.11 0.23 15.16
CA ASN A 159 15.99 -0.78 16.19
C ASN A 159 14.57 -1.35 16.31
N LEU A 160 13.53 -0.54 16.02
CA LEU A 160 12.15 -1.03 15.95
C LEU A 160 11.98 -2.04 14.80
N PHE A 161 12.46 -1.71 13.61
CA PHE A 161 12.43 -2.64 12.45
C PHE A 161 13.08 -3.98 12.79
N LYS A 162 14.30 -3.97 13.36
CA LYS A 162 15.00 -5.19 13.78
C LYS A 162 14.25 -6.03 14.82
N LYS A 163 13.35 -5.43 15.61
CA LYS A 163 12.53 -6.17 16.58
C LYS A 163 11.31 -6.81 15.95
N VAL A 164 10.77 -6.19 14.91
CA VAL A 164 9.59 -6.69 14.19
C VAL A 164 9.95 -7.84 13.23
N GLU A 165 11.16 -7.80 12.64
CA GLU A 165 11.68 -8.85 11.74
C GLU A 165 12.11 -10.15 12.47
N LYS A 166 12.09 -10.19 13.80
CA LYS A 166 12.35 -11.39 14.61
C LYS A 166 11.04 -12.07 15.00
#